data_a0e4f46998dfbe3de895bbc241c33561
#
_entry.id   a0e4f46998dfbe3de895bbc241c33561
#
_cell.length_a   1.000
_cell.length_b   1.000
_cell.length_c   1.000
_cell.angle_alpha   90.00
_cell.angle_beta   90.00
_cell.angle_gamma   90.00
#
_symmetry.space_group_name_H-M   'P 1'
#
loop_
_entity.id
_entity.type
_entity.pdbx_description
1 polymer ?
#
loop_
_entity_poly.entity_id
_entity_poly.type
_entity_poly.pdbx_seq_one_letter_code
_entity_poly.pdbx_strand_id
1 'polypeptide(L)'
;MDESILIAQFPGLATDPKFKITSPVDYNYNCLAWAYQMFNDRWMWPPIDDNGELFQPVDGYPWWPENVGVGLDIQFLVEAFAKKGFEMCDKWEHEEGFVKVALYYDPTNMNMTHAARESRQFKCWMSKMGQHHDIHHSSPYTIEGKWYGKVYCIMRIKD
;
A
#
# COMPACT_ATOMS: atom_id res chain seq x y z
N MET A 1 4.00 9.15 16.32
CA MET A 1 3.53 10.19 15.39
C MET A 1 2.08 10.49 15.70
N ASP A 2 1.72 11.73 15.88
CA ASP A 2 0.33 12.10 16.18
C ASP A 2 -0.42 12.54 14.91
N GLU A 3 -1.71 12.86 15.08
CA GLU A 3 -2.55 13.26 13.96
C GLU A 3 -2.04 14.49 13.24
N SER A 4 -1.51 15.48 13.96
CA SER A 4 -1.05 16.72 13.35
C SER A 4 0.12 16.51 12.40
N ILE A 5 1.01 15.59 12.73
CA ILE A 5 2.15 15.24 11.87
C ILE A 5 1.66 14.51 10.63
N LEU A 6 0.73 13.57 10.78
CA LEU A 6 0.14 12.87 9.64
C LEU A 6 -0.62 13.81 8.71
N ILE A 7 -1.39 14.74 9.26
CA ILE A 7 -2.11 15.75 8.46
C ILE A 7 -1.13 16.64 7.71
N ALA A 8 -0.03 17.03 8.34
CA ALA A 8 0.99 17.84 7.68
C ALA A 8 1.63 17.11 6.49
N GLN A 9 1.84 15.80 6.63
CA GLN A 9 2.41 14.97 5.56
C GLN A 9 1.39 14.60 4.48
N PHE A 10 0.13 14.42 4.87
CA PHE A 10 -0.96 14.01 3.99
C PHE A 10 -2.14 14.97 4.17
N PRO A 11 -2.09 16.15 3.54
CA PRO A 11 -3.09 17.20 3.80
C PRO A 11 -4.54 16.79 3.55
N GLY A 12 -4.80 15.81 2.68
CA GLY A 12 -6.14 15.29 2.44
C GLY A 12 -6.80 14.72 3.68
N LEU A 13 -6.03 14.32 4.69
CA LEU A 13 -6.55 13.79 5.93
C LEU A 13 -7.27 14.85 6.77
N ALA A 14 -6.91 16.13 6.60
CA ALA A 14 -7.50 17.20 7.38
C ALA A 14 -9.02 17.29 7.25
N THR A 15 -9.56 16.93 6.08
CA THR A 15 -10.99 17.00 5.80
C THR A 15 -11.63 15.61 5.62
N ASP A 16 -10.90 14.55 5.87
CA ASP A 16 -11.41 13.21 5.72
C ASP A 16 -12.21 12.78 6.96
N PRO A 17 -13.54 12.54 6.82
CA PRO A 17 -14.38 12.20 7.97
C PRO A 17 -14.08 10.82 8.55
N LYS A 18 -13.38 9.96 7.83
CA LYS A 18 -13.01 8.62 8.29
C LYS A 18 -11.61 8.54 8.88
N PHE A 19 -10.83 9.62 8.80
CA PHE A 19 -9.46 9.58 9.28
C PHE A 19 -9.41 9.25 10.77
N LYS A 20 -8.63 8.21 11.09
CA LYS A 20 -8.42 7.75 12.45
C LYS A 20 -7.13 6.94 12.49
N ILE A 21 -6.32 7.16 13.51
CA ILE A 21 -5.18 6.30 13.82
C ILE A 21 -5.72 5.08 14.55
N THR A 22 -5.43 3.87 14.03
CA THR A 22 -6.05 2.64 14.51
C THR A 22 -5.10 1.68 15.20
N SER A 23 -3.78 1.93 15.11
CA SER A 23 -2.80 1.07 15.76
C SER A 23 -1.62 1.88 16.26
N PRO A 24 -0.84 1.36 17.24
CA PRO A 24 0.44 1.95 17.58
C PRO A 24 1.45 1.75 16.46
N VAL A 25 2.58 2.45 16.57
CA VAL A 25 3.71 2.29 15.66
C VAL A 25 4.21 0.84 15.72
N ASP A 26 4.43 0.23 14.55
CA ASP A 26 4.95 -1.12 14.46
C ASP A 26 5.94 -1.20 13.29
N TYR A 27 7.17 -1.58 13.59
CA TYR A 27 8.26 -1.66 12.61
C TYR A 27 8.40 -3.04 11.97
N ASN A 28 7.57 -4.02 12.35
CA ASN A 28 7.72 -5.40 11.90
C ASN A 28 7.13 -5.64 10.51
N TYR A 29 6.32 -4.73 10.00
CA TYR A 29 5.71 -4.87 8.67
C TYR A 29 5.52 -3.50 8.02
N ASN A 30 5.37 -3.52 6.70
CA ASN A 30 5.15 -2.29 5.92
C ASN A 30 3.81 -2.31 5.18
N CYS A 31 3.54 -1.21 4.48
CA CYS A 31 2.30 -1.00 3.75
C CYS A 31 2.03 -2.08 2.71
N LEU A 32 3.04 -2.52 1.97
CA LEU A 32 2.85 -3.51 0.91
C LEU A 32 2.49 -4.88 1.49
N ALA A 33 3.22 -5.33 2.51
CA ALA A 33 2.96 -6.62 3.13
C ALA A 33 1.56 -6.66 3.73
N TRP A 34 1.16 -5.57 4.38
CA TRP A 34 -0.15 -5.49 4.99
C TRP A 34 -1.26 -5.52 3.94
N ALA A 35 -1.15 -4.74 2.87
CA ALA A 35 -2.15 -4.72 1.82
C ALA A 35 -2.21 -6.04 1.05
N TYR A 36 -1.06 -6.69 0.86
CA TYR A 36 -0.95 -7.93 0.07
C TYR A 36 -1.66 -9.10 0.76
N GLN A 37 -1.38 -9.31 2.06
CA GLN A 37 -1.91 -10.44 2.81
C GLN A 37 -2.23 -10.12 4.26
N MET A 38 -2.21 -8.83 4.61
CA MET A 38 -2.36 -8.42 6.00
C MET A 38 -1.28 -9.05 6.90
N PHE A 39 -0.08 -9.27 6.35
CA PHE A 39 1.06 -9.75 7.13
C PHE A 39 1.48 -8.66 8.11
N ASN A 40 1.69 -9.04 9.35
CA ASN A 40 2.18 -8.16 10.41
C ASN A 40 3.59 -8.52 10.88
N ASP A 41 4.28 -9.39 10.15
CA ASP A 41 5.63 -9.87 10.50
C ASP A 41 6.59 -9.84 9.30
N ARG A 42 6.25 -9.11 8.22
CA ARG A 42 7.04 -9.10 6.99
C ARG A 42 7.24 -7.70 6.46
N TRP A 43 8.36 -7.52 5.78
CA TRP A 43 8.66 -6.30 5.04
C TRP A 43 8.66 -6.66 3.55
N MET A 44 7.59 -6.29 2.84
CA MET A 44 7.45 -6.59 1.42
C MET A 44 8.03 -5.45 0.60
N TRP A 45 9.09 -5.75 -0.14
CA TRP A 45 9.73 -4.81 -1.05
C TRP A 45 10.61 -5.60 -2.01
N PRO A 46 10.73 -5.17 -3.28
CA PRO A 46 11.65 -5.87 -4.18
C PRO A 46 13.09 -5.75 -3.66
N PRO A 47 13.88 -6.84 -3.70
CA PRO A 47 15.25 -6.83 -3.19
C PRO A 47 16.19 -6.13 -4.18
N ILE A 48 16.04 -4.84 -4.31
CA ILE A 48 16.78 -3.99 -5.23
C ILE A 48 17.20 -2.72 -4.49
N ASP A 49 18.44 -2.27 -4.69
CA ASP A 49 18.97 -1.09 -4.02
C ASP A 49 18.65 0.19 -4.79
N ASP A 50 19.09 1.32 -4.25
CA ASP A 50 18.83 2.63 -4.85
C ASP A 50 19.49 2.81 -6.22
N ASN A 51 20.49 1.99 -6.55
CA ASN A 51 21.17 2.00 -7.83
C ASN A 51 20.53 1.05 -8.85
N GLY A 52 19.43 0.39 -8.48
CA GLY A 52 18.78 -0.56 -9.35
C GLY A 52 19.41 -1.93 -9.38
N GLU A 53 20.27 -2.26 -8.42
CA GLU A 53 20.97 -3.54 -8.38
C GLU A 53 20.31 -4.51 -7.40
N LEU A 54 20.20 -5.76 -7.82
CA LEU A 54 19.65 -6.82 -6.98
C LEU A 54 20.59 -7.14 -5.82
N PHE A 55 20.01 -7.48 -4.67
CA PHE A 55 20.77 -7.98 -3.54
C PHE A 55 20.06 -9.21 -2.92
N GLN A 56 20.79 -9.95 -2.09
CA GLN A 56 20.23 -11.12 -1.41
C GLN A 56 19.52 -10.70 -0.13
N PRO A 57 18.23 -11.04 0.03
CA PRO A 57 17.54 -10.81 1.28
C PRO A 57 18.23 -11.50 2.45
N VAL A 58 18.20 -10.89 3.62
CA VAL A 58 18.76 -11.45 4.86
C VAL A 58 17.61 -11.88 5.77
N ASP A 59 17.56 -13.16 6.12
CA ASP A 59 16.50 -13.74 6.96
C ASP A 59 15.08 -13.49 6.40
N GLY A 60 14.97 -13.46 5.05
CA GLY A 60 13.69 -13.21 4.40
C GLY A 60 13.27 -11.76 4.34
N TYR A 61 14.18 -10.82 4.65
CA TYR A 61 13.90 -9.39 4.57
C TYR A 61 14.78 -8.73 3.51
N PRO A 62 14.21 -7.92 2.57
CA PRO A 62 12.78 -7.80 2.30
C PRO A 62 12.21 -9.06 1.65
N TRP A 63 10.91 -9.28 1.81
CA TRP A 63 10.20 -10.38 1.17
C TRP A 63 9.59 -9.91 -0.15
N TRP A 64 9.67 -10.74 -1.17
CA TRP A 64 9.04 -10.50 -2.47
C TRP A 64 8.51 -11.83 -3.01
N PRO A 65 7.34 -11.85 -3.67
CA PRO A 65 6.76 -13.10 -4.18
C PRO A 65 7.68 -13.78 -5.21
N GLU A 66 7.73 -15.10 -5.16
CA GLU A 66 8.46 -15.89 -6.16
C GLU A 66 7.78 -15.78 -7.53
N ASN A 67 8.58 -15.89 -8.58
CA ASN A 67 8.12 -15.86 -9.97
C ASN A 67 7.42 -14.56 -10.37
N VAL A 68 7.76 -13.47 -9.70
CA VAL A 68 7.35 -12.11 -10.06
C VAL A 68 8.63 -11.33 -10.37
N GLY A 69 8.59 -10.52 -11.43
CA GLY A 69 9.73 -9.68 -11.78
C GLY A 69 10.14 -8.77 -10.62
N VAL A 70 11.42 -8.44 -10.56
CA VAL A 70 11.99 -7.62 -9.49
C VAL A 70 12.45 -6.28 -10.05
N GLY A 71 11.90 -5.20 -9.53
CA GLY A 71 12.25 -3.83 -9.91
C GLY A 71 11.39 -2.85 -9.13
N LEU A 72 11.73 -1.57 -9.22
CA LEU A 72 11.00 -0.51 -8.52
C LEU A 72 9.80 0.02 -9.31
N ASP A 73 9.75 -0.23 -10.63
CA ASP A 73 8.63 0.21 -11.46
C ASP A 73 7.31 -0.35 -10.93
N ILE A 74 6.28 0.48 -10.94
CA ILE A 74 4.96 0.12 -10.43
C ILE A 74 4.39 -1.15 -11.08
N GLN A 75 4.78 -1.46 -12.31
CA GLN A 75 4.31 -2.67 -12.99
C GLN A 75 4.69 -3.95 -12.25
N PHE A 76 5.83 -3.97 -11.56
CA PHE A 76 6.21 -5.12 -10.77
C PHE A 76 5.29 -5.33 -9.57
N LEU A 77 4.77 -4.24 -9.00
CA LEU A 77 3.79 -4.33 -7.93
C LEU A 77 2.43 -4.83 -8.44
N VAL A 78 2.00 -4.34 -9.61
CA VAL A 78 0.79 -4.85 -10.27
C VAL A 78 0.92 -6.35 -10.52
N GLU A 79 2.07 -6.78 -11.03
CA GLU A 79 2.36 -8.20 -11.26
C GLU A 79 2.28 -9.03 -9.98
N ALA A 80 2.85 -8.52 -8.89
CA ALA A 80 2.81 -9.20 -7.60
C ALA A 80 1.37 -9.41 -7.12
N PHE A 81 0.54 -8.38 -7.20
CA PHE A 81 -0.86 -8.49 -6.79
C PHE A 81 -1.67 -9.38 -7.75
N ALA A 82 -1.40 -9.31 -9.06
CA ALA A 82 -2.06 -10.18 -10.05
C ALA A 82 -1.74 -11.66 -9.77
N LYS A 83 -0.51 -11.96 -9.39
CA LYS A 83 -0.12 -13.33 -9.04
C LYS A 83 -0.91 -13.87 -7.85
N LYS A 84 -1.28 -13.02 -6.93
CA LYS A 84 -2.11 -13.38 -5.79
C LYS A 84 -3.55 -13.68 -6.16
N GLY A 85 -4.00 -13.19 -7.32
CA GLY A 85 -5.37 -13.36 -7.77
C GLY A 85 -6.14 -12.06 -7.95
N PHE A 86 -5.51 -10.92 -7.66
CA PHE A 86 -6.14 -9.63 -7.90
C PHE A 86 -6.24 -9.35 -9.39
N GLU A 87 -7.33 -8.71 -9.80
CA GLU A 87 -7.53 -8.26 -11.17
C GLU A 87 -7.76 -6.77 -11.20
N MET A 88 -7.51 -6.14 -12.36
CA MET A 88 -7.74 -4.70 -12.54
C MET A 88 -9.21 -4.37 -12.40
N CYS A 89 -9.50 -3.22 -11.81
CA CYS A 89 -10.85 -2.75 -11.52
C CYS A 89 -10.92 -1.25 -11.80
N ASP A 90 -12.05 -0.79 -12.38
CA ASP A 90 -12.19 0.61 -12.77
C ASP A 90 -12.61 1.53 -11.63
N LYS A 91 -13.23 0.98 -10.58
CA LYS A 91 -13.84 1.77 -9.52
C LYS A 91 -13.26 1.41 -8.17
N TRP A 92 -13.04 2.43 -7.34
CA TRP A 92 -12.56 2.24 -5.98
C TRP A 92 -13.69 1.97 -4.98
N GLU A 93 -14.92 2.35 -5.30
CA GLU A 93 -16.07 2.18 -4.41
C GLU A 93 -16.28 0.69 -4.09
N HIS A 94 -16.84 0.43 -2.92
CA HIS A 94 -17.08 -0.94 -2.46
C HIS A 94 -17.93 -1.72 -3.47
N GLU A 95 -17.56 -2.97 -3.67
CA GLU A 95 -18.27 -3.89 -4.55
C GLU A 95 -18.51 -5.19 -3.77
N GLU A 96 -19.78 -5.59 -3.68
CA GLU A 96 -20.17 -6.78 -2.93
C GLU A 96 -19.46 -8.03 -3.46
N GLY A 97 -18.90 -8.81 -2.54
CA GLY A 97 -18.17 -10.04 -2.89
C GLY A 97 -16.72 -9.84 -3.25
N PHE A 98 -16.20 -8.61 -3.17
CA PHE A 98 -14.81 -8.30 -3.49
C PHE A 98 -14.14 -7.49 -2.39
N VAL A 99 -12.82 -7.64 -2.32
CA VAL A 99 -11.95 -6.76 -1.53
C VAL A 99 -11.03 -6.04 -2.51
N LYS A 100 -10.86 -4.74 -2.33
CA LYS A 100 -10.07 -3.91 -3.24
C LYS A 100 -8.79 -3.43 -2.60
N VAL A 101 -7.78 -3.22 -3.44
CA VAL A 101 -6.52 -2.58 -3.07
C VAL A 101 -6.26 -1.43 -4.04
N ALA A 102 -5.55 -0.42 -3.56
CA ALA A 102 -5.06 0.69 -4.38
C ALA A 102 -3.54 0.66 -4.37
N LEU A 103 -2.93 0.74 -5.53
CA LEU A 103 -1.48 0.74 -5.68
C LEU A 103 -1.05 2.14 -6.08
N TYR A 104 -0.02 2.66 -5.42
CA TYR A 104 0.43 4.04 -5.57
C TYR A 104 1.82 4.10 -6.19
N TYR A 105 2.08 5.17 -6.92
CA TYR A 105 3.34 5.34 -7.63
C TYR A 105 3.74 6.81 -7.66
N ASP A 106 5.04 7.04 -7.87
CA ASP A 106 5.57 8.35 -8.15
C ASP A 106 5.52 8.57 -9.68
N PRO A 107 4.69 9.49 -10.19
CA PRO A 107 4.58 9.66 -11.63
C PRO A 107 5.83 10.22 -12.30
N THR A 108 6.79 10.75 -11.55
CA THR A 108 8.03 11.29 -12.13
C THR A 108 9.01 10.20 -12.54
N ASN A 109 8.99 9.05 -11.85
CA ASN A 109 9.93 7.95 -12.13
C ASN A 109 9.24 6.59 -12.28
N MET A 110 7.92 6.53 -12.13
CA MET A 110 7.11 5.32 -12.21
C MET A 110 7.38 4.30 -11.10
N ASN A 111 8.06 4.68 -10.06
CA ASN A 111 8.37 3.76 -8.96
C ASN A 111 7.17 3.55 -8.03
N MET A 112 7.02 2.31 -7.55
CA MET A 112 6.03 1.99 -6.54
C MET A 112 6.33 2.72 -5.22
N THR A 113 5.29 3.16 -4.53
CA THR A 113 5.45 3.89 -3.27
C THR A 113 4.63 3.33 -2.12
N HIS A 114 3.45 2.80 -2.39
CA HIS A 114 2.51 2.46 -1.32
C HIS A 114 1.41 1.55 -1.84
N ALA A 115 0.74 0.86 -0.92
CA ALA A 115 -0.50 0.15 -1.21
C ALA A 115 -1.47 0.33 -0.04
N ALA A 116 -2.75 0.49 -0.36
CA ALA A 116 -3.83 0.59 0.62
C ALA A 116 -4.82 -0.54 0.37
N ARG A 117 -5.57 -0.90 1.40
CA ARG A 117 -6.55 -1.99 1.31
C ARG A 117 -7.90 -1.53 1.86
N GLU A 118 -8.95 -1.96 1.19
CA GLU A 118 -10.32 -1.71 1.62
C GLU A 118 -10.63 -2.50 2.90
N SER A 119 -11.32 -1.86 3.84
CA SER A 119 -11.87 -2.52 5.02
C SER A 119 -13.39 -2.60 4.91
N ARG A 120 -13.92 -3.80 4.71
CA ARG A 120 -15.38 -3.99 4.68
C ARG A 120 -16.00 -3.80 6.05
N GLN A 121 -15.30 -4.23 7.09
CA GLN A 121 -15.80 -4.11 8.47
C GLN A 121 -16.09 -2.67 8.86
N PHE A 122 -15.16 -1.76 8.51
CA PHE A 122 -15.26 -0.35 8.91
C PHE A 122 -15.74 0.55 7.77
N LYS A 123 -16.02 -0.03 6.59
CA LYS A 123 -16.50 0.70 5.40
C LYS A 123 -15.62 1.90 5.05
N CYS A 124 -14.33 1.66 5.02
CA CYS A 124 -13.32 2.66 4.70
C CYS A 124 -12.11 2.00 4.06
N TRP A 125 -11.11 2.79 3.76
CA TRP A 125 -9.81 2.31 3.34
C TRP A 125 -8.86 2.32 4.52
N MET A 126 -7.85 1.48 4.46
CA MET A 126 -6.84 1.36 5.51
C MET A 126 -5.46 1.35 4.90
N SER A 127 -4.53 2.00 5.57
CA SER A 127 -3.13 2.05 5.17
C SER A 127 -2.22 1.89 6.37
N LYS A 128 -1.15 1.12 6.19
CA LYS A 128 -0.01 1.13 7.08
C LYS A 128 0.92 2.23 6.60
N MET A 129 1.13 3.25 7.41
CA MET A 129 1.90 4.44 7.02
C MET A 129 3.40 4.19 7.19
N GLY A 130 3.99 3.47 6.23
CA GLY A 130 5.40 3.10 6.28
C GLY A 130 5.71 2.22 7.48
N GLN A 131 6.58 2.72 8.37
CA GLN A 131 6.93 2.05 9.62
C GLN A 131 6.10 2.55 10.82
N HIS A 132 5.08 3.35 10.56
CA HIS A 132 4.32 4.04 11.60
C HIS A 132 2.98 3.39 11.87
N HIS A 133 1.96 4.21 12.03
CA HIS A 133 0.62 3.75 12.41
C HIS A 133 -0.17 3.18 11.24
N ASP A 134 -1.12 2.33 11.57
CA ASP A 134 -2.23 2.04 10.66
C ASP A 134 -3.26 3.15 10.80
N ILE A 135 -3.85 3.56 9.68
CA ILE A 135 -4.88 4.58 9.68
C ILE A 135 -6.09 4.15 8.85
N HIS A 136 -7.25 4.71 9.19
CA HIS A 136 -8.43 4.69 8.32
C HIS A 136 -8.47 5.98 7.50
N HIS A 137 -8.91 5.85 6.25
CA HIS A 137 -9.21 6.99 5.37
C HIS A 137 -10.37 6.64 4.44
N SER A 138 -11.10 7.65 3.95
CA SER A 138 -12.37 7.41 3.27
C SER A 138 -12.20 6.91 1.84
N SER A 139 -11.13 7.27 1.15
CA SER A 139 -10.87 6.84 -0.22
C SER A 139 -9.38 6.68 -0.46
N PRO A 140 -8.99 5.97 -1.54
CA PRO A 140 -7.58 5.87 -1.91
C PRO A 140 -6.92 7.21 -2.18
N TYR A 141 -7.71 8.20 -2.63
CA TYR A 141 -7.17 9.50 -3.05
C TYR A 141 -6.81 10.42 -1.90
N THR A 142 -7.33 10.15 -0.70
CA THR A 142 -7.08 10.98 0.49
C THR A 142 -5.59 11.14 0.81
N ILE A 143 -4.81 10.11 0.56
CA ILE A 143 -3.38 10.08 0.90
C ILE A 143 -2.47 10.31 -0.30
N GLU A 144 -3.02 10.75 -1.43
CA GLU A 144 -2.19 11.19 -2.55
C GLU A 144 -1.40 12.43 -2.15
N GLY A 145 -0.23 12.60 -2.74
CA GLY A 145 0.58 13.78 -2.53
C GLY A 145 2.08 13.51 -2.60
N LYS A 146 2.84 14.32 -1.87
CA LYS A 146 4.30 14.34 -1.93
C LYS A 146 4.94 13.00 -1.57
N TRP A 147 4.37 12.26 -0.60
CA TRP A 147 5.00 11.06 -0.05
C TRP A 147 4.69 9.80 -0.86
N TYR A 148 3.44 9.63 -1.27
CA TYR A 148 3.01 8.41 -1.97
C TYR A 148 2.68 8.63 -3.44
N GLY A 149 2.73 9.89 -3.91
CA GLY A 149 2.40 10.20 -5.29
C GLY A 149 0.91 10.04 -5.55
N LYS A 150 0.59 9.28 -6.57
CA LYS A 150 -0.79 9.10 -7.04
C LYS A 150 -1.20 7.65 -7.05
N VAL A 151 -2.50 7.42 -7.01
CA VAL A 151 -3.08 6.10 -7.28
C VAL A 151 -2.76 5.75 -8.72
N TYR A 152 -2.10 4.62 -8.92
CA TYR A 152 -1.81 4.07 -10.25
C TYR A 152 -2.98 3.24 -10.75
N CYS A 153 -3.49 2.36 -9.91
CA CYS A 153 -4.63 1.52 -10.26
C CYS A 153 -5.34 1.02 -9.01
N ILE A 154 -6.57 0.56 -9.23
CA ILE A 154 -7.35 -0.19 -8.26
C ILE A 154 -7.40 -1.64 -8.76
N MET A 155 -7.23 -2.58 -7.86
CA MET A 155 -7.37 -4.00 -8.14
C MET A 155 -8.34 -4.63 -7.16
N ARG A 156 -8.93 -5.76 -7.52
CA ARG A 156 -9.87 -6.46 -6.65
C ARG A 156 -9.61 -7.95 -6.65
N ILE A 157 -10.00 -8.60 -5.57
CA ILE A 157 -9.97 -10.04 -5.44
C ILE A 157 -11.30 -10.51 -4.86
N LYS A 158 -11.77 -11.66 -5.28
CA LYS A 158 -12.96 -12.28 -4.69
C LYS A 158 -12.72 -12.56 -3.22
N ASP A 159 -13.68 -12.18 -2.45
CA ASP A 159 -13.62 -12.37 -1.01
C ASP A 159 -14.13 -13.75 -0.60
#